data_77b554ebe27d407defb47295347c7604
#
_entry.id   77b554ebe27d407defb47295347c7604
#
_cell.length_a   1.000
_cell.length_b   1.000
_cell.length_c   1.000
_cell.angle_alpha   90.00
_cell.angle_beta   90.00
_cell.angle_gamma   90.00
#
_symmetry.space_group_name_H-M   'P 1'
#
loop_
_entity.id
_entity.type
_entity.pdbx_description
1 polymer ?
#
loop_
_entity_poly.entity_id
_entity_poly.type
_entity_poly.pdbx_seq_one_letter_code
_entity_poly.pdbx_strand_id
1 'polypeptide(L)'
;LHMDASGASAEFDIRYPVTAEGEKIIEAFRACVEKAGLQFTVTEHTPPLYLPADSPFIHLLQGSYTAVTGQPCNLYATGGGTYARAVSGRGVAFGPIFPDEPDRGLHQVNEHIDRNRYLEHARICLEAMYRMLQG
;
A
#
# COMPACT_ATOMS: atom_id res chain seq x y z
N LEU A 1 -0.96 18.79 -15.71
CA LEU A 1 -0.46 19.64 -16.81
C LEU A 1 -0.68 21.11 -16.43
N HIS A 2 0.39 21.89 -16.43
CA HIS A 2 0.38 23.34 -16.25
C HIS A 2 0.93 24.00 -17.52
N MET A 3 0.34 25.09 -17.95
CA MET A 3 0.78 25.87 -19.12
C MET A 3 0.65 27.37 -18.83
N ASP A 4 1.69 28.13 -19.11
CA ASP A 4 1.69 29.58 -19.02
C ASP A 4 2.59 30.21 -20.13
N ALA A 5 2.81 31.54 -20.06
CA ALA A 5 3.61 32.24 -21.06
C ALA A 5 5.10 31.82 -21.04
N SER A 6 5.60 31.18 -20.00
CA SER A 6 6.98 30.71 -19.85
C SER A 6 7.19 29.29 -20.39
N GLY A 7 6.12 28.51 -20.56
CA GLY A 7 6.19 27.15 -21.05
C GLY A 7 5.05 26.25 -20.57
N ALA A 8 5.31 24.95 -20.67
CA ALA A 8 4.40 23.91 -20.22
C ALA A 8 5.13 22.88 -19.37
N SER A 9 4.50 22.40 -18.31
CA SER A 9 4.98 21.32 -17.47
C SER A 9 3.90 20.29 -17.18
N ALA A 10 4.30 19.03 -16.99
CA ALA A 10 3.41 17.95 -16.60
C ALA A 10 4.07 17.13 -15.48
N GLU A 11 3.29 16.80 -14.48
CA GLU A 11 3.69 15.91 -13.39
C GLU A 11 2.95 14.57 -13.53
N PHE A 12 3.68 13.49 -13.30
CA PHE A 12 3.15 12.13 -13.40
C PHE A 12 3.42 11.37 -12.11
N ASP A 13 2.38 10.77 -11.53
CA ASP A 13 2.49 9.76 -10.47
C ASP A 13 2.50 8.38 -11.13
N ILE A 14 3.65 7.71 -11.08
CA ILE A 14 3.84 6.39 -11.70
C ILE A 14 3.92 5.36 -10.57
N ARG A 15 2.97 4.44 -10.55
CA ARG A 15 2.92 3.33 -9.60
C ARG A 15 3.22 2.03 -10.32
N TYR A 16 4.13 1.24 -9.77
CA TYR A 16 4.59 0.02 -10.39
C TYR A 16 4.57 -1.15 -9.38
N PRO A 17 4.37 -2.39 -9.85
CA PRO A 17 4.35 -3.57 -8.97
C PRO A 17 5.78 -3.90 -8.50
N VAL A 18 5.87 -4.66 -7.40
CA VAL A 18 7.14 -5.14 -6.84
C VAL A 18 7.97 -5.99 -7.82
N THR A 19 7.33 -6.56 -8.83
CA THR A 19 7.97 -7.34 -9.89
C THR A 19 8.64 -6.50 -10.97
N ALA A 20 8.46 -5.17 -10.95
CA ALA A 20 9.06 -4.25 -11.90
C ALA A 20 10.25 -3.52 -11.27
N GLU A 21 11.24 -3.21 -12.10
CA GLU A 21 12.42 -2.45 -11.70
C GLU A 21 12.17 -0.95 -11.92
N GLY A 22 11.92 -0.21 -10.83
CA GLY A 22 11.57 1.20 -10.88
C GLY A 22 12.59 2.05 -11.62
N GLU A 23 13.88 1.81 -11.43
CA GLU A 23 14.95 2.53 -12.13
C GLU A 23 14.86 2.37 -13.66
N LYS A 24 14.56 1.16 -14.14
CA LYS A 24 14.38 0.93 -15.58
C LYS A 24 13.17 1.67 -16.15
N ILE A 25 12.11 1.79 -15.35
CA ILE A 25 10.92 2.58 -15.75
C ILE A 25 11.28 4.05 -15.84
N ILE A 26 12.00 4.58 -14.87
CA ILE A 26 12.48 5.97 -14.84
C ILE A 26 13.39 6.24 -16.05
N GLU A 27 14.35 5.38 -16.33
CA GLU A 27 15.27 5.51 -17.46
C GLU A 27 14.53 5.48 -18.80
N ALA A 28 13.58 4.56 -18.98
CA ALA A 28 12.79 4.47 -20.21
C ALA A 28 11.93 5.72 -20.42
N PHE A 29 11.32 6.22 -19.33
CA PHE A 29 10.52 7.43 -19.41
C PHE A 29 11.37 8.67 -19.70
N ARG A 30 12.53 8.79 -19.03
CA ARG A 30 13.53 9.84 -19.31
C ARG A 30 13.93 9.86 -20.79
N ALA A 31 14.30 8.71 -21.34
CA ALA A 31 14.71 8.61 -22.74
C ALA A 31 13.61 9.06 -23.71
N CYS A 32 12.35 8.75 -23.41
CA CYS A 32 11.22 9.21 -24.22
C CYS A 32 11.04 10.73 -24.16
N VAL A 33 11.13 11.31 -22.97
CA VAL A 33 10.94 12.75 -22.75
C VAL A 33 12.06 13.57 -23.39
N GLU A 34 13.32 13.16 -23.17
CA GLU A 34 14.50 13.83 -23.73
C GLU A 34 14.55 13.73 -25.26
N LYS A 35 14.12 12.59 -25.84
CA LYS A 35 13.99 12.44 -27.30
C LYS A 35 12.99 13.42 -27.89
N ALA A 36 11.98 13.83 -27.14
CA ALA A 36 11.01 14.86 -27.54
C ALA A 36 11.53 16.29 -27.32
N GLY A 37 12.79 16.48 -26.89
CA GLY A 37 13.38 17.77 -26.61
C GLY A 37 12.89 18.42 -25.31
N LEU A 38 12.29 17.64 -24.42
CA LEU A 38 11.79 18.11 -23.14
C LEU A 38 12.75 17.80 -21.99
N GLN A 39 12.64 18.54 -20.90
CA GLN A 39 13.39 18.27 -19.67
C GLN A 39 12.67 17.26 -18.81
N PHE A 40 13.42 16.39 -18.15
CA PHE A 40 12.91 15.38 -17.24
C PHE A 40 13.55 15.51 -15.86
N THR A 41 12.72 15.50 -14.82
CA THR A 41 13.18 15.53 -13.42
C THR A 41 12.40 14.51 -12.62
N VAL A 42 13.09 13.74 -11.78
CA VAL A 42 12.46 12.89 -10.77
C VAL A 42 12.35 13.70 -9.50
N THR A 43 11.13 13.94 -9.05
CA THR A 43 10.86 14.68 -7.80
C THR A 43 10.90 13.76 -6.59
N GLU A 44 10.43 12.53 -6.73
CA GLU A 44 10.44 11.52 -5.68
C GLU A 44 10.48 10.12 -6.31
N HIS A 45 11.20 9.20 -5.67
CA HIS A 45 11.18 7.78 -6.01
C HIS A 45 11.19 6.94 -4.75
N THR A 46 10.06 6.29 -4.49
CA THR A 46 9.90 5.37 -3.37
C THR A 46 9.57 3.98 -3.90
N PRO A 47 10.38 2.96 -3.59
CA PRO A 47 10.11 1.60 -4.04
C PRO A 47 8.81 1.06 -3.42
N PRO A 48 8.19 0.03 -4.03
CA PRO A 48 7.03 -0.63 -3.48
C PRO A 48 7.31 -1.18 -2.07
N LEU A 49 6.33 -1.06 -1.17
CA LEU A 49 6.37 -1.74 0.11
C LEU A 49 6.05 -3.21 -0.11
N TYR A 50 6.96 -4.09 0.27
CA TYR A 50 6.79 -5.53 0.13
C TYR A 50 7.50 -6.30 1.24
N LEU A 51 6.81 -7.31 1.74
CA LEU A 51 7.37 -8.37 2.57
C LEU A 51 6.96 -9.72 1.95
N PRO A 52 7.88 -10.70 1.88
CA PRO A 52 7.57 -12.02 1.37
C PRO A 52 6.40 -12.67 2.12
N ALA A 53 5.50 -13.31 1.38
CA ALA A 53 4.31 -13.94 1.95
C ALA A 53 4.63 -15.07 2.94
N ASP A 54 5.78 -15.69 2.79
CA ASP A 54 6.30 -16.77 3.63
C ASP A 54 7.12 -16.29 4.84
N SER A 55 7.21 -14.96 5.04
CA SER A 55 7.95 -14.43 6.19
C SER A 55 7.24 -14.78 7.51
N PRO A 56 8.02 -15.04 8.60
CA PRO A 56 7.43 -15.32 9.91
C PRO A 56 6.48 -14.23 10.40
N PHE A 57 6.79 -12.98 10.08
CA PHE A 57 5.95 -11.84 10.47
C PHE A 57 4.59 -11.86 9.75
N ILE A 58 4.55 -12.19 8.45
CA ILE A 58 3.29 -12.35 7.72
C ILE A 58 2.48 -13.51 8.28
N HIS A 59 3.11 -14.64 8.58
CA HIS A 59 2.43 -15.79 9.19
C HIS A 59 1.86 -15.45 10.58
N LEU A 60 2.57 -14.65 11.39
CA LEU A 60 2.07 -14.16 12.67
C LEU A 60 0.79 -13.34 12.49
N LEU A 61 0.79 -12.40 11.55
CA LEU A 61 -0.38 -11.56 11.27
C LEU A 61 -1.57 -12.38 10.75
N GLN A 62 -1.33 -13.31 9.82
CA GLN A 62 -2.35 -14.23 9.32
C GLN A 62 -2.93 -15.10 10.44
N GLY A 63 -2.07 -15.66 11.29
CA GLY A 63 -2.48 -16.45 12.45
C GLY A 63 -3.30 -15.65 13.46
N SER A 64 -2.99 -14.37 13.64
CA SER A 64 -3.75 -13.47 14.52
C SER A 64 -5.15 -13.21 13.99
N TYR A 65 -5.27 -12.96 12.70
CA TYR A 65 -6.57 -12.81 12.04
C TYR A 65 -7.40 -14.08 12.18
N THR A 66 -6.83 -15.24 11.84
CA THR A 66 -7.53 -16.53 11.89
C THR A 66 -7.96 -16.89 13.32
N ALA A 67 -7.13 -16.59 14.32
CA ALA A 67 -7.45 -16.87 15.73
C ALA A 67 -8.70 -16.12 16.22
N VAL A 68 -8.90 -14.90 15.74
CA VAL A 68 -10.03 -14.05 16.16
C VAL A 68 -11.28 -14.32 15.32
N THR A 69 -11.11 -14.49 14.01
CA THR A 69 -12.26 -14.57 13.07
C THR A 69 -12.69 -16.01 12.75
N GLY A 70 -11.81 -16.99 12.97
CA GLY A 70 -12.01 -18.36 12.50
C GLY A 70 -11.88 -18.52 10.97
N GLN A 71 -11.53 -17.45 10.25
CA GLN A 71 -11.45 -17.43 8.78
C GLN A 71 -9.99 -17.36 8.30
N PRO A 72 -9.69 -17.86 7.10
CA PRO A 72 -8.37 -17.70 6.51
C PRO A 72 -8.08 -16.24 6.21
N CYS A 73 -6.85 -15.80 6.51
CA CYS A 73 -6.39 -14.46 6.20
C CYS A 73 -5.79 -14.42 4.79
N ASN A 74 -6.44 -13.70 3.89
CA ASN A 74 -5.94 -13.50 2.53
C ASN A 74 -4.98 -12.32 2.47
N LEU A 75 -3.88 -12.48 1.74
CA LEU A 75 -2.97 -11.40 1.39
C LEU A 75 -3.46 -10.73 0.12
N TYR A 76 -3.35 -9.42 0.08
CA TYR A 76 -3.68 -8.65 -1.12
C TYR A 76 -2.66 -7.51 -1.32
N ALA A 77 -2.60 -7.00 -2.53
CA ALA A 77 -1.81 -5.85 -2.89
C ALA A 77 -2.72 -4.67 -3.25
N THR A 78 -2.30 -3.47 -2.93
CA THR A 78 -3.00 -2.25 -3.29
C THR A 78 -2.08 -1.28 -4.02
N GLY A 79 -2.59 -0.56 -4.99
CA GLY A 79 -1.88 0.55 -5.64
C GLY A 79 -1.87 1.84 -4.80
N GLY A 80 -2.65 1.88 -3.70
CA GLY A 80 -2.69 3.02 -2.79
C GLY A 80 -1.45 3.13 -1.91
N GLY A 81 -1.11 4.35 -1.50
CA GLY A 81 -0.09 4.59 -0.47
C GLY A 81 -0.66 4.34 0.92
N THR A 82 0.18 3.82 1.82
CA THR A 82 -0.16 3.64 3.24
C THR A 82 0.95 4.20 4.12
N TYR A 83 0.63 4.51 5.37
CA TYR A 83 1.62 4.93 6.38
C TYR A 83 2.70 3.85 6.64
N ALA A 84 2.43 2.59 6.30
CA ALA A 84 3.40 1.49 6.41
C ALA A 84 4.67 1.75 5.57
N ARG A 85 4.63 2.62 4.56
CA ARG A 85 5.82 3.05 3.81
C ARG A 85 6.89 3.68 4.69
N ALA A 86 6.52 4.32 5.80
CA ALA A 86 7.46 4.91 6.74
C ALA A 86 8.36 3.87 7.44
N VAL A 87 7.93 2.61 7.46
CA VAL A 87 8.67 1.48 8.04
C VAL A 87 9.10 0.47 6.98
N SER A 88 9.42 0.96 5.79
CA SER A 88 9.78 0.13 4.63
C SER A 88 10.78 -0.97 4.98
N GLY A 89 10.50 -2.19 4.52
CA GLY A 89 11.30 -3.39 4.79
C GLY A 89 11.12 -3.99 6.20
N ARG A 90 10.40 -3.34 7.12
CA ARG A 90 10.20 -3.80 8.51
C ARG A 90 8.74 -3.90 8.94
N GLY A 91 7.81 -3.62 8.06
CA GLY A 91 6.39 -3.68 8.36
C GLY A 91 5.53 -3.72 7.11
N VAL A 92 4.26 -4.02 7.30
CA VAL A 92 3.23 -4.01 6.25
C VAL A 92 1.99 -3.30 6.77
N ALA A 93 1.10 -2.90 5.86
CA ALA A 93 -0.25 -2.54 6.25
C ALA A 93 -1.00 -3.80 6.69
N PHE A 94 -1.55 -3.76 7.89
CA PHE A 94 -2.40 -4.81 8.43
C PHE A 94 -3.73 -4.17 8.82
N GLY A 95 -4.70 -4.36 7.99
CA GLY A 95 -5.97 -3.67 8.16
C GLY A 95 -7.14 -4.55 7.80
N PRO A 96 -8.32 -4.25 8.38
CA PRO A 96 -9.48 -5.08 8.20
C PRO A 96 -10.18 -4.69 6.91
N ILE A 97 -10.00 -5.48 5.90
CA ILE A 97 -11.00 -5.61 4.85
C ILE A 97 -11.61 -6.99 5.05
N PHE A 98 -12.84 -7.01 5.52
CA PHE A 98 -13.57 -8.26 5.69
C PHE A 98 -14.26 -8.60 4.37
N PRO A 99 -14.16 -9.87 3.89
CA PRO A 99 -14.68 -10.25 2.57
C PRO A 99 -16.19 -10.07 2.40
N ASP A 100 -16.92 -10.08 3.50
CA ASP A 100 -18.38 -9.97 3.57
C ASP A 100 -18.87 -8.55 3.94
N GLU A 101 -17.97 -7.59 3.99
CA GLU A 101 -18.30 -6.23 4.36
C GLU A 101 -18.78 -5.42 3.15
N PRO A 102 -19.88 -4.66 3.29
CA PRO A 102 -20.32 -3.77 2.25
C PRO A 102 -19.32 -2.65 1.98
N ASP A 103 -19.42 -2.01 0.82
CA ASP A 103 -18.60 -0.85 0.48
C ASP A 103 -18.77 0.23 1.54
N ARG A 104 -17.66 0.68 2.10
CA ARG A 104 -17.60 1.72 3.15
C ARG A 104 -17.59 3.14 2.59
N GLY A 105 -17.59 3.30 1.27
CA GLY A 105 -17.46 4.60 0.63
C GLY A 105 -16.10 5.26 0.90
N LEU A 106 -15.00 4.49 0.87
CA LEU A 106 -13.65 5.01 1.11
C LEU A 106 -13.36 6.20 0.20
N HIS A 107 -12.90 7.30 0.79
CA HIS A 107 -12.63 8.58 0.11
C HIS A 107 -13.87 9.24 -0.52
N GLN A 108 -15.08 8.87 -0.10
CA GLN A 108 -16.33 9.44 -0.58
C GLN A 108 -17.10 10.12 0.55
N VAL A 109 -18.14 10.87 0.16
CA VAL A 109 -19.09 11.40 1.14
C VAL A 109 -19.80 10.25 1.86
N ASN A 110 -20.03 10.41 3.16
CA ASN A 110 -20.62 9.38 4.03
C ASN A 110 -19.74 8.14 4.21
N GLU A 111 -18.42 8.26 4.07
CA GLU A 111 -17.50 7.18 4.48
C GLU A 111 -17.83 6.71 5.90
N HIS A 112 -17.94 5.41 6.06
CA HIS A 112 -18.40 4.82 7.31
C HIS A 112 -17.73 3.47 7.58
N ILE A 113 -17.86 3.01 8.83
CA ILE A 113 -17.43 1.68 9.25
C ILE A 113 -18.50 1.07 10.14
N ASP A 114 -18.79 -0.22 9.97
CA ASP A 114 -19.64 -0.95 10.91
C ASP A 114 -18.96 -1.06 12.28
N ARG A 115 -19.71 -0.76 13.33
CA ARG A 115 -19.18 -0.75 14.70
C ARG A 115 -18.67 -2.13 15.13
N ASN A 116 -19.38 -3.20 14.79
CA ASN A 116 -18.98 -4.55 15.22
C ASN A 116 -17.71 -4.98 14.48
N ARG A 117 -17.60 -4.65 13.18
CA ARG A 117 -16.39 -4.87 12.39
C ARG A 117 -15.21 -4.07 12.92
N TYR A 118 -15.43 -2.83 13.33
CA TYR A 118 -14.40 -2.03 13.99
C TYR A 118 -13.89 -2.66 15.29
N LEU A 119 -14.80 -3.18 16.13
CA LEU A 119 -14.42 -3.88 17.36
C LEU A 119 -13.72 -5.22 17.09
N GLU A 120 -14.15 -5.95 16.08
CA GLU A 120 -13.47 -7.18 15.63
C GLU A 120 -12.05 -6.88 15.15
N HIS A 121 -11.89 -5.81 14.37
CA HIS A 121 -10.55 -5.33 13.98
C HIS A 121 -9.67 -5.00 15.19
N ALA A 122 -10.20 -4.29 16.17
CA ALA A 122 -9.44 -3.97 17.39
C ALA A 122 -8.96 -5.24 18.12
N ARG A 123 -9.78 -6.30 18.16
CA ARG A 123 -9.40 -7.61 18.71
C ARG A 123 -8.30 -8.28 17.90
N ILE A 124 -8.37 -8.22 16.56
CA ILE A 124 -7.33 -8.76 15.68
C ILE A 124 -6.00 -8.04 15.91
N CYS A 125 -6.02 -6.72 16.01
CA CYS A 125 -4.82 -5.93 16.31
C CYS A 125 -4.24 -6.26 17.68
N LEU A 126 -5.08 -6.41 18.71
CA LEU A 126 -4.66 -6.79 20.04
C LEU A 126 -4.01 -8.18 20.06
N GLU A 127 -4.62 -9.16 19.38
CA GLU A 127 -4.06 -10.51 19.22
C GLU A 127 -2.70 -10.48 18.50
N ALA A 128 -2.57 -9.69 17.44
CA ALA A 128 -1.30 -9.53 16.74
C ALA A 128 -0.22 -8.93 17.65
N MET A 129 -0.54 -7.88 18.40
CA MET A 129 0.37 -7.27 19.36
C MET A 129 0.79 -8.25 20.46
N TYR A 130 -0.18 -9.00 20.99
CA TYR A 130 0.10 -10.02 22.00
C TYR A 130 1.08 -11.08 21.48
N ARG A 131 0.86 -11.63 20.29
CA ARG A 131 1.75 -12.62 19.69
C ARG A 131 3.14 -12.07 19.41
N MET A 132 3.24 -10.82 18.95
CA MET A 132 4.55 -10.17 18.75
C MET A 132 5.36 -10.05 20.06
N LEU A 133 4.70 -9.96 21.20
CA LEU A 133 5.35 -9.88 22.50
C LEU A 133 5.77 -11.26 23.06
N GLN A 134 5.22 -12.34 22.53
CA GLN A 134 5.58 -13.70 22.98
C GLN A 134 6.81 -14.26 22.28
N GLY A 135 7.27 -13.62 21.21
CA GLY A 135 8.53 -13.95 20.55
C GLY A 135 8.51 -14.60 19.27
#